data_fd3bf6cec22377418c658eb073af2ed9
#
_entry.id   fd3bf6cec22377418c658eb073af2ed9
#
_cell.length_a   1.000
_cell.length_b   1.000
_cell.length_c   1.000
_cell.angle_alpha   90.00
_cell.angle_beta   90.00
_cell.angle_gamma   90.00
#
_symmetry.space_group_name_H-M   'P 1'
#
loop_
_entity.id
_entity.type
_entity.pdbx_description
1 polymer ?
#
loop_
_entity_poly.entity_id
_entity_poly.type
_entity_poly.pdbx_seq_one_letter_code
_entity_poly.pdbx_strand_id
1 'polypeptide(L)' 'MKFKAIEELPRAKKKNLQKFLEDFMNSGEAYVEVIFSDHEYKNSKSCYSCMYIAARRSKQAIRVTRIDGRVFLINLLLAR' A
#
# COMPACT_ATOMS: atom_id res chain seq x y z
N MET A 1 -33.67 -9.16 -15.94
CA MET A 1 -32.44 -8.66 -15.34
C MET A 1 -31.55 -9.81 -14.89
N LYS A 2 -30.31 -9.74 -15.25
CA LYS A 2 -29.33 -10.78 -14.84
C LYS A 2 -28.23 -10.17 -14.04
N PHE A 3 -27.71 -10.91 -13.05
CA PHE A 3 -26.47 -10.51 -12.43
C PHE A 3 -25.39 -11.56 -12.68
N LYS A 4 -24.21 -11.07 -12.73
CA LYS A 4 -23.05 -11.89 -12.95
C LYS A 4 -22.50 -12.34 -11.60
N ALA A 5 -22.27 -13.63 -11.47
CA ALA A 5 -21.64 -14.15 -10.27
C ALA A 5 -20.18 -13.71 -10.27
N ILE A 6 -19.74 -13.16 -9.16
CA ILE A 6 -18.38 -12.67 -9.01
C ILE A 6 -17.74 -13.42 -7.87
N GLU A 7 -16.66 -14.12 -8.16
CA GLU A 7 -15.94 -14.87 -7.15
C GLU A 7 -15.14 -13.95 -6.23
N GLU A 8 -14.64 -12.85 -6.80
CA GLU A 8 -13.88 -11.88 -6.04
C GLU A 8 -14.50 -10.51 -6.20
N LEU A 9 -14.58 -9.81 -5.08
CA LEU A 9 -15.01 -8.43 -5.10
C LEU A 9 -13.80 -7.54 -5.42
N PRO A 10 -14.00 -6.45 -6.19
CA PRO A 10 -12.90 -5.54 -6.50
C PRO A 10 -12.14 -5.06 -5.26
N ARG A 11 -12.86 -4.87 -4.16
CA ARG A 11 -12.24 -4.43 -2.91
C ARG A 11 -11.35 -5.49 -2.27
N ALA A 12 -11.39 -6.73 -2.76
CA ALA A 12 -10.51 -7.78 -2.26
C ALA A 12 -9.05 -7.41 -2.48
N LYS A 13 -8.77 -6.65 -3.53
CA LYS A 13 -7.42 -6.13 -3.77
C LYS A 13 -6.95 -5.20 -2.68
N LYS A 14 -7.86 -4.48 -2.03
CA LYS A 14 -7.49 -3.57 -0.94
C LYS A 14 -7.05 -4.32 0.31
N LYS A 15 -7.53 -5.54 0.50
CA LYS A 15 -7.12 -6.37 1.63
C LYS A 15 -5.66 -6.78 1.50
N ASN A 16 -5.15 -6.80 0.28
CA ASN A 16 -3.76 -7.15 0.03
C ASN A 16 -2.78 -6.08 0.51
N LEU A 17 -3.27 -4.88 0.83
CA LEU A 17 -2.40 -3.83 1.35
C LEU A 17 -1.77 -4.24 2.68
N GLN A 18 -2.51 -4.90 3.54
CA GLN A 18 -1.96 -5.36 4.82
C GLN A 18 -0.85 -6.38 4.58
N LYS A 19 -1.07 -7.31 3.66
CA LYS A 19 -0.05 -8.28 3.30
C LYS A 19 1.15 -7.62 2.65
N PHE A 20 0.89 -6.63 1.79
CA PHE A 20 1.96 -5.88 1.13
C PHE A 20 2.86 -5.19 2.16
N LEU A 21 2.26 -4.56 3.17
CA LEU A 21 3.01 -3.90 4.23
C LEU A 21 3.75 -4.90 5.10
N GLU A 22 3.13 -6.04 5.37
CA GLU A 22 3.77 -7.11 6.13
C GLU A 22 4.97 -7.66 5.38
N ASP A 23 4.82 -7.89 4.08
CA ASP A 23 5.93 -8.34 3.24
C ASP A 23 7.06 -7.32 3.22
N PHE A 24 6.72 -6.03 3.19
CA PHE A 24 7.72 -4.98 3.27
C PHE A 24 8.49 -5.04 4.59
N MET A 25 7.79 -5.20 5.70
CA MET A 25 8.45 -5.29 7.01
C MET A 25 9.35 -6.52 7.11
N ASN A 26 8.98 -7.60 6.45
CA ASN A 26 9.75 -8.84 6.47
C ASN A 26 10.88 -8.85 5.44
N SER A 27 10.91 -7.91 4.51
CA SER A 27 11.91 -7.87 3.45
C SER A 27 13.29 -7.46 3.92
N GLY A 28 13.37 -6.77 5.06
CA GLY A 28 14.63 -6.25 5.57
C GLY A 28 15.08 -4.96 4.91
N GLU A 29 14.25 -4.36 4.05
CA GLU A 29 14.56 -3.10 3.40
C GLU A 29 14.10 -1.91 4.24
N ALA A 30 14.97 -0.91 4.39
CA ALA A 30 14.62 0.30 5.15
C ALA A 30 13.73 1.23 4.34
N TYR A 31 13.94 1.30 3.03
CA TYR A 31 13.22 2.19 2.12
C TYR A 31 12.77 1.42 0.90
N VAL A 32 11.52 1.61 0.51
CA VAL A 32 10.96 0.96 -0.69
C VAL A 32 10.09 1.97 -1.43
N GLU A 33 10.20 2.00 -2.73
CA GLU A 33 9.30 2.79 -3.55
C GLU A 33 8.09 1.93 -3.93
N VAL A 34 6.90 2.48 -3.76
CA VAL A 34 5.66 1.79 -4.14
C VAL A 34 5.40 2.06 -5.61
N ILE A 35 5.47 1.01 -6.42
CA ILE A 35 5.15 1.10 -7.85
C ILE A 35 3.69 0.70 -8.01
N PHE A 36 2.91 1.56 -8.61
CA PHE A 36 1.49 1.30 -8.82
C PHE A 36 1.12 1.60 -10.27
N SER A 37 0.05 0.95 -10.74
CA SER A 37 -0.47 1.16 -12.07
C SER A 37 -1.70 2.06 -12.02
N ASP A 38 -2.09 2.59 -13.18
CA ASP A 38 -3.29 3.41 -13.29
C ASP A 38 -4.56 2.64 -12.93
N HIS A 39 -4.51 1.32 -13.01
CA HIS A 39 -5.63 0.47 -12.59
C HIS A 39 -5.79 0.41 -11.08
N GLU A 40 -4.69 0.59 -10.36
CA GLU A 40 -4.71 0.50 -8.91
C GLU A 40 -5.03 1.84 -8.27
N TYR A 41 -4.41 2.90 -8.77
CA TYR A 41 -4.59 4.25 -8.25
C TYR A 41 -4.51 5.24 -9.39
N LYS A 42 -5.35 6.28 -9.32
CA LYS A 42 -5.36 7.33 -10.34
C LYS A 42 -4.10 8.17 -10.33
N ASN A 43 -3.55 8.39 -9.14
CA ASN A 43 -2.38 9.24 -8.98
C ASN A 43 -1.67 8.89 -7.68
N SER A 44 -0.51 9.51 -7.47
CA SER A 44 0.30 9.25 -6.28
C SER A 44 -0.39 9.67 -4.99
N LYS A 45 -1.23 10.69 -5.05
CA LYS A 45 -1.95 11.16 -3.86
C LYS A 45 -2.92 10.09 -3.37
N SER A 46 -3.64 9.43 -4.27
CA SER A 46 -4.55 8.34 -3.91
C SER A 46 -3.78 7.17 -3.34
N CYS A 47 -2.67 6.79 -3.98
CA CYS A 47 -1.82 5.72 -3.50
C CYS A 47 -1.29 6.04 -2.10
N TYR A 48 -0.77 7.24 -1.91
CA TYR A 48 -0.26 7.70 -0.62
C TYR A 48 -1.32 7.59 0.47
N SER A 49 -2.53 8.09 0.20
CA SER A 49 -3.61 8.07 1.18
C SER A 49 -3.97 6.65 1.59
N CYS A 50 -4.08 5.74 0.61
CA CYS A 50 -4.41 4.35 0.90
C CYS A 50 -3.31 3.68 1.71
N MET A 51 -2.06 3.89 1.34
CA MET A 51 -0.92 3.32 2.07
C MET A 51 -0.82 3.87 3.48
N TYR A 52 -1.06 5.17 3.63
CA TYR A 52 -1.03 5.82 4.93
C TYR A 52 -2.06 5.22 5.87
N ILE A 53 -3.29 5.06 5.39
CA ILE A 53 -4.36 4.49 6.21
C ILE A 53 -4.04 3.04 6.56
N ALA A 54 -3.57 2.27 5.59
CA ALA A 54 -3.22 0.87 5.82
C ALA A 54 -2.08 0.75 6.84
N ALA A 55 -1.07 1.61 6.73
CA ALA A 55 0.05 1.60 7.66
C ALA A 55 -0.41 1.92 9.08
N ARG A 56 -1.30 2.89 9.23
CA ARG A 56 -1.85 3.21 10.56
C ARG A 56 -2.64 2.05 11.15
N ARG A 57 -3.43 1.37 10.31
CA ARG A 57 -4.23 0.24 10.76
C ARG A 57 -3.37 -0.96 11.13
N SER A 58 -2.23 -1.12 10.47
CA SER A 58 -1.34 -2.26 10.75
C SER A 58 -0.65 -2.12 12.10
N LYS A 59 -0.56 -0.91 12.62
CA LYS A 59 0.14 -0.60 13.87
C LYS A 59 1.62 -0.98 13.83
N GLN A 60 2.18 -1.07 12.63
CA GLN A 60 3.59 -1.36 12.45
C GLN A 60 4.39 -0.07 12.31
N ALA A 61 5.69 -0.16 12.52
CA ALA A 61 6.58 0.99 12.44
C ALA A 61 6.89 1.33 10.99
N ILE A 62 5.87 1.79 10.27
CA ILE A 62 5.97 2.14 8.86
C ILE A 62 5.59 3.60 8.70
N ARG A 63 6.42 4.33 7.97
CA ARG A 63 6.11 5.68 7.57
C ARG A 63 5.89 5.70 6.06
N VAL A 64 4.85 6.41 5.63
CA VAL A 64 4.55 6.58 4.22
C VAL A 64 4.83 8.03 3.85
N THR A 65 5.54 8.25 2.75
CA THR A 65 5.85 9.59 2.29
C THR A 65 5.66 9.67 0.77
N ARG A 66 5.47 10.89 0.28
CA ARG A 66 5.31 11.15 -1.14
C ARG A 66 6.25 12.27 -1.54
N ILE A 67 7.10 11.98 -2.52
CA ILE A 67 8.09 12.95 -3.03
C ILE A 67 8.05 12.89 -4.55
N ASP A 68 7.86 14.05 -5.19
CA ASP A 68 7.85 14.18 -6.65
C ASP A 68 6.89 13.20 -7.35
N GLY A 69 5.71 13.02 -6.76
CA GLY A 69 4.70 12.15 -7.34
C GLY A 69 4.97 10.67 -7.15
N ARG A 70 5.96 10.34 -6.32
CA ARG A 70 6.32 8.96 -6.01
C ARG A 70 6.04 8.67 -4.55
N VAL A 71 5.58 7.46 -4.27
CA VAL A 71 5.22 7.04 -2.92
C VAL A 71 6.29 6.09 -2.39
N PHE A 72 6.70 6.32 -1.16
CA PHE A 72 7.75 5.53 -0.52
C PHE A 72 7.28 5.00 0.83
N LEU A 73 7.72 3.80 1.16
CA LEU A 73 7.52 3.22 2.47
C LEU A 73 8.87 3.22 3.22
N ILE A 74 8.82 3.57 4.47
CA ILE A 74 10.01 3.64 5.32
C ILE A 74 9.80 2.73 6.52
N ASN A 75 10.72 1.79 6.71
CA ASN A 75 10.71 0.92 7.88
C ASN A 75 11.42 1.66 9.02
N LEU A 76 10.65 2.16 9.97
CA LEU A 76 11.19 2.97 11.06
C LEU A 76 12.09 2.18 12.01
N LEU A 77 12.02 0.87 11.96
CA LEU A 77 12.89 0.02 12.78
C LEU A 77 14.30 -0.06 12.19
N LEU A 78 14.41 0.06 10.86
CA LEU A 78 15.68 -0.04 10.15
C LEU A 78 16.24 1.32 9.75
N ALA A 79 15.37 2.25 9.41
CA ALA A 79 15.75 3.60 9.01
C ALA A 79 16.11 4.41 10.25
N ARG A 80 17.28 5.04 10.20
CA ARG A 80 17.74 5.87 11.29
C ARG A 80 18.36 7.17 10.78
#